data_3a47a65b039dc93c4324aafbf68b2d3a
#
_entry.id   3a47a65b039dc93c4324aafbf68b2d3a
#
_cell.length_a   1.000
_cell.length_b   1.000
_cell.length_c   1.000
_cell.angle_alpha   90.00
_cell.angle_beta   90.00
_cell.angle_gamma   90.00
#
_symmetry.space_group_name_H-M   'P 1'
#
loop_
_entity.id
_entity.type
_entity.pdbx_description
1 polymer ?
#
loop_
_entity_poly.entity_id
_entity_poly.type
_entity_poly.pdbx_seq_one_letter_code
_entity_poly.pdbx_strand_id
1 'polypeptide(L)'
;LSSSSAASDVYKRQSWQWVAGTNSNKKYIANQENINKYCFTKQENTFLDKSYAYLSAFKNIPLEINDEMDYSFNIDLPKKETIYINNELPTIIYTPYNLDFNWKKDEKANRILLLEPTHYKKYPVSKKVMDFYILLSNEIEDLQIAVMDFGEFETLVENHAKIHYKEHPFSNHFKGNKEERDWIFKDLEANGSFFNYWNKGIKNLKLK
;
A
#
# COMPACT_ATOMS: atom_id res chain seq x y z
N LEU A 1 -31.05 -7.74 -11.88
CA LEU A 1 -29.78 -8.43 -11.76
C LEU A 1 -29.72 -9.07 -10.39
N SER A 2 -29.57 -10.39 -10.31
CA SER A 2 -29.46 -11.06 -9.00
C SER A 2 -28.18 -10.60 -8.31
N SER A 3 -28.21 -10.44 -6.99
CA SER A 3 -27.04 -10.04 -6.19
C SER A 3 -25.83 -10.97 -6.41
N SER A 4 -26.05 -12.24 -6.74
CA SER A 4 -25.00 -13.21 -7.05
C SER A 4 -24.30 -12.93 -8.38
N SER A 5 -25.01 -12.40 -9.38
CA SER A 5 -24.40 -12.05 -10.68
C SER A 5 -23.54 -10.79 -10.57
N ALA A 6 -23.97 -9.79 -9.79
CA ALA A 6 -23.18 -8.60 -9.50
C ALA A 6 -21.92 -8.94 -8.69
N ALA A 7 -22.03 -9.78 -7.67
CA ALA A 7 -20.88 -10.23 -6.87
C ALA A 7 -19.88 -11.07 -7.71
N SER A 8 -20.40 -11.91 -8.62
CA SER A 8 -19.55 -12.67 -9.56
C SER A 8 -18.82 -11.76 -10.55
N ASP A 9 -19.45 -10.69 -11.00
CA ASP A 9 -18.86 -9.71 -11.90
C ASP A 9 -17.75 -8.91 -11.20
N VAL A 10 -18.00 -8.44 -9.99
CA VAL A 10 -17.01 -7.76 -9.16
C VAL A 10 -15.81 -8.68 -8.90
N TYR A 11 -16.05 -9.92 -8.51
CA TYR A 11 -14.99 -10.89 -8.24
C TYR A 11 -14.16 -11.23 -9.48
N LYS A 12 -14.79 -11.40 -10.63
CA LYS A 12 -14.08 -11.78 -11.87
C LYS A 12 -13.39 -10.63 -12.57
N ARG A 13 -13.90 -9.41 -12.46
CA ARG A 13 -13.39 -8.25 -13.21
C ARG A 13 -12.39 -7.41 -12.44
N GLN A 14 -12.37 -7.48 -11.11
CA GLN A 14 -11.48 -6.67 -10.28
C GLN A 14 -10.19 -7.38 -9.85
N SER A 15 -10.00 -8.64 -10.22
CA SER A 15 -8.73 -9.28 -9.93
C SER A 15 -7.64 -8.78 -10.87
N TRP A 16 -6.85 -7.80 -10.42
CA TRP A 16 -5.69 -7.30 -11.14
C TRP A 16 -4.72 -8.42 -11.54
N GLN A 17 -4.69 -9.53 -10.81
CA GLN A 17 -3.89 -10.72 -11.12
C GLN A 17 -4.30 -11.35 -12.46
N TRP A 18 -5.55 -11.23 -12.84
CA TRP A 18 -6.02 -11.69 -14.13
C TRP A 18 -5.57 -10.77 -15.24
N VAL A 19 -5.60 -9.45 -15.00
CA VAL A 19 -5.15 -8.44 -15.96
C VAL A 19 -3.63 -8.56 -16.17
N ALA A 20 -2.89 -8.70 -15.08
CA ALA A 20 -1.44 -8.86 -15.12
C ALA A 20 -0.97 -10.24 -15.57
N GLY A 21 -1.85 -11.26 -15.58
CA GLY A 21 -1.51 -12.63 -15.95
C GLY A 21 -0.52 -13.31 -15.00
N THR A 22 -0.43 -12.83 -13.73
CA THR A 22 0.56 -13.32 -12.77
C THR A 22 0.28 -14.72 -12.24
N ASN A 23 -1.00 -15.12 -12.17
CA ASN A 23 -1.43 -16.43 -11.66
C ASN A 23 -2.34 -17.19 -12.64
N SER A 24 -2.31 -16.84 -13.91
CA SER A 24 -3.13 -17.48 -14.94
C SER A 24 -2.37 -17.54 -16.26
N ASN A 25 -2.47 -18.66 -16.95
CA ASN A 25 -2.00 -18.81 -18.33
C ASN A 25 -2.85 -18.00 -19.34
N LYS A 26 -3.98 -17.45 -18.89
CA LYS A 26 -4.86 -16.62 -19.72
C LYS A 26 -4.59 -15.15 -19.40
N LYS A 27 -4.13 -14.42 -20.40
CA LYS A 27 -4.01 -12.97 -20.35
C LYS A 27 -5.35 -12.35 -20.77
N TYR A 28 -5.91 -11.51 -19.93
CA TYR A 28 -7.10 -10.74 -20.26
C TYR A 28 -6.66 -9.36 -20.73
N ILE A 29 -6.64 -9.16 -22.01
CA ILE A 29 -6.24 -7.92 -22.66
C ILE A 29 -7.47 -7.37 -23.36
N ALA A 30 -7.77 -6.08 -23.20
CA ALA A 30 -8.75 -5.40 -24.02
C ALA A 30 -8.10 -5.07 -25.39
N ASN A 31 -8.72 -5.48 -26.48
CA ASN A 31 -8.38 -5.02 -27.82
C ASN A 31 -9.27 -3.83 -28.22
N GLN A 32 -8.95 -3.17 -29.33
CA GLN A 32 -9.70 -1.99 -29.76
C GLN A 32 -11.18 -2.29 -30.03
N GLU A 33 -11.49 -3.44 -30.61
CA GLU A 33 -12.87 -3.86 -30.83
C GLU A 33 -13.67 -3.90 -29.49
N ASN A 34 -13.05 -4.46 -28.46
CA ASN A 34 -13.66 -4.54 -27.12
C ASN A 34 -13.84 -3.15 -26.51
N ILE A 35 -12.82 -2.28 -26.62
CA ILE A 35 -12.90 -0.90 -26.14
C ILE A 35 -14.02 -0.16 -26.88
N ASN A 36 -14.08 -0.24 -28.19
CA ASN A 36 -15.14 0.38 -28.99
C ASN A 36 -16.53 -0.09 -28.58
N LYS A 37 -16.68 -1.38 -28.33
CA LYS A 37 -17.96 -1.99 -27.94
C LYS A 37 -18.44 -1.50 -26.57
N TYR A 38 -17.55 -1.44 -25.57
CA TYR A 38 -17.97 -1.17 -24.19
C TYR A 38 -17.82 0.29 -23.79
N CYS A 39 -16.94 1.04 -24.46
CA CYS A 39 -16.78 2.49 -24.25
C CYS A 39 -17.55 3.33 -25.26
N PHE A 40 -18.31 2.68 -26.20
CA PHE A 40 -19.09 3.34 -27.25
C PHE A 40 -18.24 4.27 -28.14
N THR A 41 -16.99 3.90 -28.37
CA THR A 41 -16.07 4.62 -29.24
C THR A 41 -16.03 3.98 -30.64
N LYS A 42 -15.41 4.68 -31.60
CA LYS A 42 -15.18 4.20 -32.96
C LYS A 42 -13.73 4.45 -33.39
N GLN A 43 -12.80 4.18 -32.50
CA GLN A 43 -11.38 4.35 -32.78
C GLN A 43 -10.88 3.21 -33.67
N GLU A 44 -10.04 3.56 -34.64
CA GLU A 44 -9.42 2.62 -35.58
C GLU A 44 -7.92 2.88 -35.66
N ASN A 45 -7.18 1.90 -36.15
CA ASN A 45 -5.73 2.00 -36.36
C ASN A 45 -4.92 2.35 -35.10
N THR A 46 -5.44 2.00 -33.91
CA THR A 46 -4.69 2.15 -32.67
C THR A 46 -3.74 0.97 -32.46
N PHE A 47 -2.82 1.11 -31.50
CA PHE A 47 -1.95 0.00 -31.09
C PHE A 47 -2.75 -1.26 -30.69
N LEU A 48 -3.91 -1.09 -30.08
CA LEU A 48 -4.77 -2.19 -29.62
C LEU A 48 -5.67 -2.77 -30.71
N ASP A 49 -5.63 -2.24 -31.92
CA ASP A 49 -6.38 -2.76 -33.08
C ASP A 49 -5.71 -4.01 -33.66
N LYS A 50 -5.61 -5.01 -32.80
CA LYS A 50 -4.96 -6.30 -33.04
C LYS A 50 -5.78 -7.42 -32.41
N SER A 51 -5.53 -8.65 -32.86
CA SER A 51 -6.14 -9.83 -32.25
C SER A 51 -5.61 -10.10 -30.85
N TYR A 52 -6.40 -10.78 -30.02
CA TYR A 52 -5.97 -11.21 -28.68
C TYR A 52 -4.70 -12.07 -28.72
N ALA A 53 -4.59 -12.98 -29.70
CA ALA A 53 -3.42 -13.82 -29.84
C ALA A 53 -2.16 -12.96 -30.09
N TYR A 54 -2.28 -11.94 -30.92
CA TYR A 54 -1.19 -11.03 -31.20
C TYR A 54 -0.80 -10.22 -29.98
N LEU A 55 -1.77 -9.56 -29.31
CA LEU A 55 -1.52 -8.76 -28.11
C LEU A 55 -0.96 -9.58 -26.94
N SER A 56 -1.42 -10.82 -26.77
CA SER A 56 -0.92 -11.70 -25.72
C SER A 56 0.52 -12.18 -25.92
N ALA A 57 1.01 -12.13 -27.17
CA ALA A 57 2.38 -12.49 -27.50
C ALA A 57 3.39 -11.37 -27.23
N PHE A 58 2.94 -10.14 -26.98
CA PHE A 58 3.85 -9.04 -26.64
C PHE A 58 4.59 -9.31 -25.35
N LYS A 59 5.90 -9.15 -25.40
CA LYS A 59 6.78 -9.25 -24.22
C LYS A 59 7.14 -7.89 -23.65
N ASN A 60 7.14 -6.86 -24.49
CA ASN A 60 7.52 -5.50 -24.11
C ASN A 60 6.45 -4.52 -24.60
N ILE A 61 6.24 -3.44 -23.83
CA ILE A 61 5.41 -2.31 -24.25
C ILE A 61 6.16 -1.54 -25.33
N PRO A 62 5.54 -1.25 -26.49
CA PRO A 62 6.15 -0.39 -27.50
C PRO A 62 6.50 0.99 -26.95
N LEU A 63 7.63 1.53 -27.37
CA LEU A 63 8.10 2.84 -26.91
C LEU A 63 7.10 3.96 -27.21
N GLU A 64 6.35 3.84 -28.31
CA GLU A 64 5.36 4.83 -28.74
C GLU A 64 4.17 5.00 -27.80
N ILE A 65 3.95 4.04 -26.88
CA ILE A 65 2.87 4.10 -25.88
C ILE A 65 3.39 4.14 -24.46
N ASN A 66 4.69 4.32 -24.29
CA ASN A 66 5.34 4.44 -23.00
C ASN A 66 5.55 5.93 -22.65
N ASP A 67 4.53 6.75 -22.88
CA ASP A 67 4.55 8.13 -22.42
C ASP A 67 4.42 8.13 -20.89
N GLU A 68 5.46 8.59 -20.22
CA GLU A 68 5.38 8.91 -18.82
C GLU A 68 4.46 10.13 -18.66
N MET A 69 3.24 9.89 -18.20
CA MET A 69 2.37 11.00 -17.84
C MET A 69 2.92 11.63 -16.56
N ASP A 70 3.36 12.86 -16.68
CA ASP A 70 3.81 13.66 -15.53
C ASP A 70 2.60 14.08 -14.69
N TYR A 71 2.20 13.21 -13.77
CA TYR A 71 1.17 13.53 -12.78
C TYR A 71 1.82 14.22 -11.59
N SER A 72 1.76 15.54 -11.59
CA SER A 72 2.06 16.31 -10.38
C SER A 72 0.80 16.41 -9.51
N PHE A 73 0.79 15.74 -8.39
CA PHE A 73 -0.26 15.91 -7.39
C PHE A 73 0.24 16.85 -6.29
N ASN A 74 -0.54 17.89 -6.01
CA ASN A 74 -0.30 18.71 -4.82
C ASN A 74 -0.66 17.87 -3.58
N ILE A 75 0.33 17.67 -2.71
CA ILE A 75 0.16 16.93 -1.47
C ILE A 75 0.11 17.94 -0.33
N ASP A 76 -1.04 17.98 0.35
CA ASP A 76 -1.21 18.80 1.54
C ASP A 76 -0.72 18.04 2.77
N LEU A 77 0.59 18.04 2.99
CA LEU A 77 1.16 17.56 4.25
C LEU A 77 0.87 18.57 5.37
N PRO A 78 0.73 18.12 6.62
CA PRO A 78 0.67 19.01 7.77
C PRO A 78 1.90 19.93 7.83
N LYS A 79 1.77 21.07 8.49
CA LYS A 79 2.93 21.94 8.72
C LYS A 79 3.99 21.18 9.52
N LYS A 80 5.25 21.37 9.11
CA LYS A 80 6.38 20.84 9.87
C LYS A 80 6.43 21.54 11.22
N GLU A 81 6.24 20.78 12.29
CA GLU A 81 6.36 21.25 13.66
C GLU A 81 7.63 20.69 14.28
N THR A 82 8.13 21.37 15.32
CA THR A 82 9.26 20.85 16.09
C THR A 82 8.77 19.74 16.99
N ILE A 83 9.36 18.56 16.88
CA ILE A 83 9.11 17.43 17.77
C ILE A 83 10.17 17.41 18.88
N TYR A 84 9.78 16.85 20.01
CA TYR A 84 10.66 16.66 21.17
C TYR A 84 10.88 15.18 21.42
N ILE A 85 12.16 14.75 21.46
CA ILE A 85 12.56 13.38 21.76
C ILE A 85 13.29 13.35 23.10
N ASN A 86 12.75 12.57 24.04
CA ASN A 86 13.46 12.22 25.26
C ASN A 86 14.32 10.97 24.99
N ASN A 87 15.62 11.14 24.89
CA ASN A 87 16.56 10.06 24.56
C ASN A 87 16.72 9.00 25.66
N GLU A 88 16.19 9.22 26.86
CA GLU A 88 16.11 8.18 27.89
C GLU A 88 15.00 7.15 27.61
N LEU A 89 13.95 7.54 26.88
CA LEU A 89 12.80 6.71 26.57
C LEU A 89 12.95 6.00 25.21
N PRO A 90 12.27 4.85 25.02
CA PRO A 90 12.12 4.29 23.68
C PRO A 90 11.28 5.21 22.79
N THR A 91 11.50 5.12 21.49
CA THR A 91 10.76 5.89 20.49
C THR A 91 9.94 4.93 19.60
N ILE A 92 8.64 5.10 19.60
CA ILE A 92 7.69 4.28 18.83
C ILE A 92 7.29 5.09 17.60
N ILE A 93 7.60 4.55 16.42
CA ILE A 93 7.25 5.17 15.15
C ILE A 93 5.95 4.55 14.63
N TYR A 94 4.95 5.39 14.49
CA TYR A 94 3.73 5.12 13.75
C TYR A 94 3.88 5.62 12.32
N THR A 95 3.23 4.93 11.41
CA THR A 95 3.03 5.36 10.04
C THR A 95 1.55 5.29 9.72
N PRO A 96 1.03 5.88 8.65
CA PRO A 96 -0.38 5.72 8.24
C PRO A 96 -0.83 4.27 8.04
N TYR A 97 0.13 3.34 7.97
CA TYR A 97 -0.13 1.90 7.79
C TYR A 97 -0.23 1.11 9.09
N ASN A 98 0.04 1.73 10.24
CA ASN A 98 -0.02 1.10 11.57
C ASN A 98 -0.45 2.08 12.67
N LEU A 99 -1.52 2.82 12.48
CA LEU A 99 -2.12 3.69 13.48
C LEU A 99 -2.97 2.86 14.47
N ASP A 100 -2.31 1.97 15.21
CA ASP A 100 -2.92 1.14 16.24
C ASP A 100 -2.70 1.78 17.62
N PHE A 101 -3.77 2.32 18.21
CA PHE A 101 -3.72 2.98 19.51
C PHE A 101 -3.43 2.01 20.68
N ASN A 102 -3.60 0.70 20.48
CA ASN A 102 -3.27 -0.30 21.51
C ASN A 102 -1.80 -0.74 21.46
N TRP A 103 -1.10 -0.46 20.35
CA TRP A 103 0.28 -0.90 20.23
C TRP A 103 1.19 -0.16 21.20
N LYS A 104 1.78 -0.91 22.14
CA LYS A 104 2.64 -0.39 23.22
C LYS A 104 2.01 0.74 24.05
N LYS A 105 0.68 0.70 24.22
CA LYS A 105 -0.08 1.75 24.89
C LYS A 105 0.43 2.04 26.30
N ASP A 106 0.77 1.00 27.07
CA ASP A 106 1.17 1.12 28.47
C ASP A 106 2.68 1.39 28.65
N GLU A 107 3.44 1.44 27.55
CA GLU A 107 4.86 1.75 27.58
C GLU A 107 5.06 3.27 27.63
N LYS A 108 5.89 3.76 28.57
CA LYS A 108 6.33 5.16 28.57
C LYS A 108 7.34 5.35 27.43
N ALA A 109 6.97 6.12 26.42
CA ALA A 109 7.75 6.25 25.18
C ALA A 109 7.52 7.60 24.49
N ASN A 110 8.45 8.00 23.62
CA ASN A 110 8.13 8.99 22.60
C ASN A 110 7.27 8.34 21.53
N ARG A 111 6.12 8.93 21.19
CA ARG A 111 5.23 8.44 20.13
C ARG A 111 5.24 9.40 18.97
N ILE A 112 5.63 8.93 17.81
CA ILE A 112 5.85 9.76 16.63
C ILE A 112 5.09 9.18 15.44
N LEU A 113 4.16 9.95 14.87
CA LEU A 113 3.64 9.68 13.53
C LEU A 113 4.60 10.29 12.52
N LEU A 114 5.33 9.45 11.81
CA LEU A 114 6.28 9.88 10.78
C LEU A 114 5.60 9.96 9.42
N LEU A 115 5.55 11.16 8.87
CA LEU A 115 5.03 11.46 7.53
C LEU A 115 6.19 11.89 6.64
N GLU A 116 6.68 10.98 5.82
CA GLU A 116 7.85 11.21 4.96
C GLU A 116 7.47 11.93 3.66
N PRO A 117 7.94 13.18 3.43
CA PRO A 117 7.63 13.91 2.20
C PRO A 117 8.03 13.17 0.91
N THR A 118 9.17 12.48 0.93
CA THR A 118 9.64 11.67 -0.20
C THR A 118 8.68 10.54 -0.55
N HIS A 119 8.09 9.89 0.48
CA HIS A 119 7.08 8.86 0.30
C HIS A 119 5.84 9.42 -0.39
N TYR A 120 5.30 10.54 0.09
CA TYR A 120 4.09 11.13 -0.47
C TYR A 120 4.30 11.76 -1.84
N LYS A 121 5.51 12.22 -2.15
CA LYS A 121 5.85 12.65 -3.52
C LYS A 121 5.74 11.49 -4.52
N LYS A 122 6.10 10.28 -4.10
CA LYS A 122 6.03 9.07 -4.93
C LYS A 122 4.64 8.42 -4.91
N TYR A 123 3.97 8.45 -3.76
CA TYR A 123 2.67 7.83 -3.52
C TYR A 123 1.71 8.88 -2.95
N PRO A 124 1.23 9.80 -3.78
CA PRO A 124 0.39 10.89 -3.32
C PRO A 124 -0.96 10.39 -2.82
N VAL A 125 -1.46 11.05 -1.79
CA VAL A 125 -2.80 10.82 -1.25
C VAL A 125 -3.62 12.10 -1.30
N SER A 126 -4.94 11.99 -1.36
CA SER A 126 -5.80 13.17 -1.32
C SER A 126 -5.78 13.82 0.06
N LYS A 127 -6.12 15.11 0.11
CA LYS A 127 -6.30 15.83 1.39
C LYS A 127 -7.24 15.08 2.34
N LYS A 128 -8.34 14.54 1.84
CA LYS A 128 -9.29 13.77 2.64
C LYS A 128 -8.66 12.55 3.32
N VAL A 129 -7.75 11.87 2.64
CA VAL A 129 -7.03 10.72 3.19
C VAL A 129 -6.00 11.17 4.22
N MET A 130 -5.31 12.28 3.98
CA MET A 130 -4.38 12.86 4.94
C MET A 130 -5.11 13.32 6.22
N ASP A 131 -6.21 14.05 6.08
CA ASP A 131 -7.05 14.47 7.21
C ASP A 131 -7.54 13.27 8.03
N PHE A 132 -7.87 12.15 7.37
CA PHE A 132 -8.25 10.91 8.04
C PHE A 132 -7.10 10.29 8.86
N TYR A 133 -5.87 10.28 8.33
CA TYR A 133 -4.70 9.80 9.09
C TYR A 133 -4.47 10.65 10.35
N ILE A 134 -4.58 11.98 10.21
CA ILE A 134 -4.42 12.91 11.35
C ILE A 134 -5.53 12.68 12.38
N LEU A 135 -6.78 12.49 11.93
CA LEU A 135 -7.89 12.20 12.83
C LEU A 135 -7.67 10.92 13.62
N LEU A 136 -7.25 9.84 12.96
CA LEU A 136 -6.94 8.58 13.64
C LEU A 136 -5.76 8.70 14.61
N SER A 137 -4.77 9.50 14.27
CA SER A 137 -3.60 9.68 15.11
C SER A 137 -3.91 10.37 16.46
N ASN A 138 -5.01 11.13 16.54
CA ASN A 138 -5.46 11.78 17.77
C ASN A 138 -5.93 10.78 18.85
N GLU A 139 -6.23 9.52 18.48
CA GLU A 139 -6.57 8.46 19.43
C GLU A 139 -5.33 7.90 20.16
N ILE A 140 -4.13 8.26 19.72
CA ILE A 140 -2.88 7.82 20.34
C ILE A 140 -2.38 8.91 21.29
N GLU A 141 -2.35 8.60 22.57
CA GLU A 141 -1.94 9.53 23.61
C GLU A 141 -0.49 9.98 23.42
N ASP A 142 -0.22 11.27 23.65
CA ASP A 142 1.11 11.91 23.55
C ASP A 142 1.80 11.74 22.17
N LEU A 143 1.04 11.50 21.12
CA LEU A 143 1.60 11.39 19.77
C LEU A 143 1.99 12.76 19.23
N GLN A 144 3.20 12.87 18.70
CA GLN A 144 3.70 14.00 17.94
C GLN A 144 3.75 13.66 16.44
N ILE A 145 3.43 14.62 15.58
CA ILE A 145 3.48 14.44 14.13
C ILE A 145 4.79 15.01 13.59
N ALA A 146 5.62 14.14 13.01
CA ALA A 146 6.86 14.51 12.37
C ALA A 146 6.71 14.51 10.85
N VAL A 147 6.87 15.67 10.21
CA VAL A 147 6.87 15.81 8.75
C VAL A 147 8.30 15.93 8.27
N MET A 148 8.97 14.79 8.11
CA MET A 148 10.36 14.68 7.68
C MET A 148 10.64 13.25 7.21
N ASP A 149 11.67 13.05 6.39
CA ASP A 149 12.10 11.72 6.01
C ASP A 149 12.87 11.03 7.15
N PHE A 150 12.86 9.69 7.18
CA PHE A 150 13.49 8.91 8.24
C PHE A 150 14.97 9.27 8.44
N GLY A 151 15.69 9.56 7.36
CA GLY A 151 17.10 9.98 7.47
C GLY A 151 17.33 11.28 8.25
N GLU A 152 16.38 12.23 8.22
CA GLU A 152 16.38 13.42 9.06
C GLU A 152 15.96 13.06 10.49
N PHE A 153 14.90 12.26 10.63
CA PHE A 153 14.37 11.82 11.92
C PHE A 153 15.41 11.07 12.77
N GLU A 154 16.16 10.14 12.16
CA GLU A 154 17.14 9.32 12.88
C GLU A 154 18.25 10.14 13.55
N THR A 155 18.51 11.36 13.05
CA THR A 155 19.52 12.26 13.66
C THR A 155 19.06 12.85 15.00
N LEU A 156 17.77 12.80 15.29
CA LEU A 156 17.19 13.29 16.55
C LEU A 156 17.23 12.24 17.66
N VAL A 157 17.48 10.98 17.33
CA VAL A 157 17.50 9.85 18.27
C VAL A 157 18.93 9.36 18.45
N GLU A 158 19.49 9.51 19.65
CA GLU A 158 20.87 9.12 19.93
C GLU A 158 21.13 7.61 19.83
N ASN A 159 20.13 6.80 20.20
CA ASN A 159 20.26 5.35 20.20
C ASN A 159 19.17 4.69 19.35
N HIS A 160 19.53 4.30 18.15
CA HIS A 160 18.60 3.65 17.20
C HIS A 160 18.07 2.29 17.71
N ALA A 161 18.78 1.61 18.63
CA ALA A 161 18.26 0.38 19.25
C ALA A 161 17.03 0.62 20.12
N LYS A 162 16.71 1.86 20.46
CA LYS A 162 15.47 2.25 21.17
C LYS A 162 14.32 2.62 20.22
N ILE A 163 14.53 2.63 18.90
CA ILE A 163 13.48 2.88 17.93
C ILE A 163 12.71 1.58 17.69
N HIS A 164 11.38 1.65 17.77
CA HIS A 164 10.46 0.54 17.47
C HIS A 164 9.51 0.95 16.35
N TYR A 165 9.30 0.06 15.39
CA TYR A 165 8.35 0.26 14.29
C TYR A 165 7.77 -1.06 13.80
N LYS A 166 6.56 -1.02 13.24
CA LYS A 166 5.93 -2.20 12.64
C LYS A 166 6.48 -2.43 11.23
N GLU A 167 6.60 -3.71 10.90
CA GLU A 167 6.96 -4.15 9.56
C GLU A 167 5.97 -3.63 8.52
N HIS A 168 6.50 -2.99 7.48
CA HIS A 168 5.75 -2.62 6.29
C HIS A 168 6.72 -2.48 5.10
N PRO A 169 6.31 -2.77 3.83
CA PRO A 169 7.19 -2.57 2.67
C PRO A 169 7.79 -1.17 2.56
N PHE A 170 7.05 -0.14 3.00
CA PHE A 170 7.53 1.24 2.98
C PHE A 170 8.40 1.64 4.18
N SER A 171 8.54 0.80 5.20
CA SER A 171 9.44 1.05 6.34
C SER A 171 10.73 0.24 6.29
N ASN A 172 11.06 -0.39 5.16
CA ASN A 172 12.27 -1.22 5.04
C ASN A 172 13.59 -0.45 5.21
N HIS A 173 13.56 0.86 5.01
CA HIS A 173 14.74 1.73 5.20
C HIS A 173 14.89 2.24 6.64
N PHE A 174 13.92 1.99 7.52
CA PHE A 174 14.03 2.39 8.92
C PHE A 174 15.08 1.54 9.64
N LYS A 175 15.76 2.18 10.59
CA LYS A 175 16.72 1.53 11.50
C LYS A 175 16.09 1.40 12.88
N GLY A 176 16.36 0.30 13.57
CA GLY A 176 15.82 0.03 14.90
C GLY A 176 15.21 -1.36 15.00
N ASN A 177 14.32 -1.54 15.97
CA ASN A 177 13.63 -2.78 16.25
C ASN A 177 12.36 -2.90 15.39
N LYS A 178 12.46 -3.67 14.32
CA LYS A 178 11.33 -4.00 13.46
C LYS A 178 10.47 -5.08 14.13
N GLU A 179 9.23 -4.77 14.42
CA GLU A 179 8.26 -5.73 14.93
C GLU A 179 7.36 -6.24 13.78
N GLU A 180 7.07 -7.52 13.80
CA GLU A 180 6.13 -8.09 12.84
C GLU A 180 4.75 -7.46 13.01
N ARG A 181 4.04 -7.27 11.89
CA ARG A 181 2.63 -6.92 11.95
C ARG A 181 1.80 -8.12 12.40
N ASP A 182 0.58 -7.87 12.84
CA ASP A 182 -0.31 -8.91 13.35
C ASP A 182 -0.86 -9.76 12.19
N TRP A 183 -0.10 -10.78 11.82
CA TRP A 183 -0.50 -11.72 10.78
C TRP A 183 -1.65 -12.59 11.27
N ILE A 184 -2.72 -12.71 10.45
CA ILE A 184 -3.81 -13.64 10.71
C ILE A 184 -3.29 -15.08 10.69
N PHE A 185 -2.40 -15.41 9.77
CA PHE A 185 -1.73 -16.70 9.66
C PHE A 185 -0.23 -16.49 9.78
N LYS A 186 0.30 -16.72 10.98
CA LYS A 186 1.75 -16.70 11.21
C LYS A 186 2.39 -17.87 10.47
N ASP A 187 3.60 -17.68 9.98
CA ASP A 187 4.43 -18.72 9.34
C ASP A 187 3.81 -19.35 8.08
N LEU A 188 2.82 -18.70 7.47
CA LEU A 188 2.20 -19.19 6.26
C LEU A 188 2.57 -18.31 5.06
N GLU A 189 3.44 -18.83 4.20
CA GLU A 189 3.75 -18.17 2.94
C GLU A 189 2.57 -18.23 1.97
N ALA A 190 2.29 -17.09 1.34
CA ALA A 190 1.26 -16.95 0.30
C ALA A 190 1.76 -17.56 -1.00
N ASN A 191 1.55 -18.86 -1.20
CA ASN A 191 1.89 -19.57 -2.43
C ASN A 191 0.64 -19.90 -3.26
N GLY A 192 0.61 -19.44 -4.49
CA GLY A 192 -0.46 -19.75 -5.45
C GLY A 192 -1.71 -18.88 -5.28
N SER A 193 -2.89 -19.48 -5.29
CA SER A 193 -4.16 -18.75 -5.21
C SER A 193 -4.54 -18.41 -3.77
N PHE A 194 -5.38 -17.36 -3.61
CA PHE A 194 -5.95 -16.96 -2.32
C PHE A 194 -6.62 -18.13 -1.59
N PHE A 195 -7.40 -18.96 -2.30
CA PHE A 195 -8.08 -20.10 -1.68
C PHE A 195 -7.14 -21.17 -1.17
N ASN A 196 -6.01 -21.40 -1.84
CA ASN A 196 -4.97 -22.30 -1.33
C ASN A 196 -4.36 -21.76 -0.03
N TYR A 197 -4.05 -20.47 0.00
CA TYR A 197 -3.54 -19.80 1.18
C TYR A 197 -4.56 -19.86 2.33
N TRP A 198 -5.81 -19.47 2.06
CA TRP A 198 -6.90 -19.48 3.03
C TRP A 198 -7.15 -20.86 3.61
N ASN A 199 -7.31 -21.88 2.75
CA ASN A 199 -7.58 -23.25 3.17
C ASN A 199 -6.44 -23.86 4.00
N LYS A 200 -5.20 -23.47 3.76
CA LYS A 200 -4.06 -23.85 4.61
C LYS A 200 -4.13 -23.10 5.95
N GLY A 201 -4.41 -21.80 5.91
CA GLY A 201 -4.45 -20.95 7.11
C GLY A 201 -5.51 -21.38 8.10
N ILE A 202 -6.75 -21.59 7.66
CA ILE A 202 -7.87 -21.95 8.54
C ILE A 202 -7.68 -23.32 9.22
N LYS A 203 -6.94 -24.25 8.61
CA LYS A 203 -6.60 -25.53 9.25
C LYS A 203 -5.72 -25.37 10.49
N ASN A 204 -4.93 -24.29 10.53
CA ASN A 204 -4.02 -23.98 11.62
C ASN A 204 -4.64 -23.03 12.65
N LEU A 205 -5.78 -22.40 12.33
CA LEU A 205 -6.53 -21.61 13.30
C LEU A 205 -7.19 -22.53 14.33
N LYS A 206 -6.62 -22.56 15.52
CA LYS A 206 -7.33 -23.07 16.69
C LYS A 206 -8.32 -21.99 17.10
N LEU A 207 -9.58 -22.14 16.70
CA LEU A 207 -10.66 -21.33 17.26
C LEU A 207 -10.70 -21.63 18.76
N LYS A 208 -10.38 -20.61 19.57
CA LYS A 208 -10.56 -20.66 21.02
C LYS A 208 -12.02 -20.46 21.36
#